data_599ef16d52a2020754d7a93e879ac899
#
_entry.id   599ef16d52a2020754d7a93e879ac899
#
_cell.length_a   1.000
_cell.length_b   1.000
_cell.length_c   1.000
_cell.angle_alpha   90.00
_cell.angle_beta   90.00
_cell.angle_gamma   90.00
#
_symmetry.space_group_name_H-M   'P 1'
#
loop_
_entity.id
_entity.type
_entity.pdbx_description
1 polymer ?
#
loop_
_entity_poly.entity_id
_entity_poly.type
_entity_poly.pdbx_seq_one_letter_code
_entity_poly.pdbx_strand_id
1 'polypeptide(L)'
;MAGRVLLVEDDASIGEVLVSSLRSHAYEVAWERTGTGGLARAAAGAVDLILLDLGLPDLDGVEVCRQLRASQPGCVLVMLTARSAEMDVVVGLEAGADDYLVKPVRLAELHARIRAHLRRGGAGATGPAVRAVGDLVVDVARHRVTVAGGELHLRPKEFDLLARLAAQPEVAHSREQLMADVWDENWFGSTKTLDVHVAALRRKLQEGARPGRRVPQIVTVRGHGYRLELAASDGR
;
A
#
# COMPACT_ATOMS: atom_id res chain seq x y z
N MET A 1 11.87 -16.79 4.60
CA MET A 1 12.93 -16.19 3.74
C MET A 1 13.10 -14.74 4.17
N ALA A 2 14.36 -14.26 4.25
CA ALA A 2 14.63 -12.86 4.52
C ALA A 2 14.02 -12.00 3.40
N GLY A 3 13.31 -10.94 3.76
CA GLY A 3 12.74 -10.00 2.77
C GLY A 3 13.88 -9.20 2.10
N ARG A 4 13.76 -8.97 0.78
CA ARG A 4 14.72 -8.17 0.01
C ARG A 4 14.25 -6.71 0.00
N VAL A 5 15.08 -5.84 0.55
CA VAL A 5 14.80 -4.41 0.68
C VAL A 5 15.74 -3.62 -0.22
N LEU A 6 15.19 -2.75 -1.04
CA LEU A 6 15.96 -1.73 -1.75
C LEU A 6 15.80 -0.41 -1.00
N LEU A 7 16.92 0.16 -0.56
CA LEU A 7 16.99 1.51 -0.03
C LEU A 7 17.50 2.45 -1.11
N VAL A 8 16.79 3.54 -1.37
CA VAL A 8 17.23 4.64 -2.25
C VAL A 8 17.31 5.89 -1.37
N GLU A 9 18.52 6.26 -0.98
CA GLU A 9 18.82 7.34 -0.03
C GLU A 9 20.20 7.93 -0.34
N ASP A 10 20.30 9.21 -0.61
CA ASP A 10 21.54 9.89 -1.00
C ASP A 10 22.44 10.26 0.19
N ASP A 11 21.84 10.54 1.36
CA ASP A 11 22.59 10.86 2.57
C ASP A 11 23.29 9.60 3.10
N ALA A 12 24.64 9.65 3.11
CA ALA A 12 25.46 8.54 3.57
C ALA A 12 25.20 8.18 5.04
N SER A 13 25.02 9.18 5.91
CA SER A 13 24.84 8.96 7.35
C SER A 13 23.50 8.27 7.63
N ILE A 14 22.43 8.71 6.96
CA ILE A 14 21.11 8.11 7.09
C ILE A 14 21.12 6.70 6.47
N GLY A 15 21.69 6.56 5.27
CA GLY A 15 21.77 5.29 4.56
C GLY A 15 22.51 4.21 5.35
N GLU A 16 23.69 4.52 5.92
CA GLU A 16 24.46 3.58 6.74
C GLU A 16 23.67 3.10 7.96
N VAL A 17 23.01 4.01 8.67
CA VAL A 17 22.19 3.68 9.84
C VAL A 17 21.03 2.77 9.43
N LEU A 18 20.31 3.11 8.35
CA LEU A 18 19.18 2.32 7.87
C LEU A 18 19.63 0.93 7.40
N VAL A 19 20.71 0.83 6.60
CA VAL A 19 21.26 -0.43 6.12
C VAL A 19 21.70 -1.33 7.28
N SER A 20 22.46 -0.78 8.23
CA SER A 20 22.91 -1.53 9.41
C SER A 20 21.73 -2.07 10.21
N SER A 21 20.74 -1.20 10.45
CA SER A 21 19.53 -1.56 11.20
C SER A 21 18.69 -2.62 10.49
N LEU A 22 18.50 -2.53 9.17
CA LEU A 22 17.74 -3.51 8.39
C LEU A 22 18.45 -4.86 8.35
N ARG A 23 19.78 -4.89 8.14
CA ARG A 23 20.57 -6.12 8.15
C ARG A 23 20.56 -6.82 9.50
N SER A 24 20.56 -6.07 10.62
CA SER A 24 20.45 -6.64 11.96
C SER A 24 19.12 -7.36 12.21
N HIS A 25 18.09 -7.04 11.42
CA HIS A 25 16.79 -7.70 11.42
C HIS A 25 16.63 -8.77 10.31
N ALA A 26 17.77 -9.24 9.78
CA ALA A 26 17.85 -10.30 8.77
C ALA A 26 17.20 -9.96 7.42
N TYR A 27 17.12 -8.66 7.04
CA TYR A 27 16.76 -8.29 5.69
C TYR A 27 17.99 -8.31 4.77
N GLU A 28 17.79 -8.73 3.52
CA GLU A 28 18.77 -8.57 2.46
C GLU A 28 18.61 -7.15 1.88
N VAL A 29 19.65 -6.32 2.03
CA VAL A 29 19.56 -4.88 1.69
C VAL A 29 20.49 -4.52 0.54
N ALA A 30 19.92 -4.02 -0.53
CA ALA A 30 20.60 -3.25 -1.57
C ALA A 30 20.41 -1.75 -1.27
N TRP A 31 21.46 -0.96 -1.46
CA TRP A 31 21.41 0.48 -1.23
C TRP A 31 21.96 1.22 -2.44
N GLU A 32 21.15 2.14 -2.95
CA GLU A 32 21.48 3.04 -4.06
C GLU A 32 21.38 4.50 -3.59
N ARG A 33 22.24 5.34 -4.08
CA ARG A 33 22.32 6.73 -3.64
C ARG A 33 21.69 7.72 -4.63
N THR A 34 21.11 7.21 -5.71
CA THR A 34 20.50 8.01 -6.78
C THR A 34 19.18 7.37 -7.23
N GLY A 35 18.28 8.17 -7.77
CA GLY A 35 17.04 7.69 -8.36
C GLY A 35 17.30 6.76 -9.55
N THR A 36 18.24 7.11 -10.41
CA THR A 36 18.65 6.29 -11.56
C THR A 36 19.19 4.94 -11.11
N GLY A 37 20.05 4.91 -10.08
CA GLY A 37 20.56 3.67 -9.49
C GLY A 37 19.44 2.81 -8.92
N GLY A 38 18.51 3.41 -8.18
CA GLY A 38 17.34 2.75 -7.62
C GLY A 38 16.47 2.09 -8.68
N LEU A 39 16.17 2.80 -9.76
CA LEU A 39 15.39 2.28 -10.90
C LEU A 39 16.11 1.11 -11.58
N ALA A 40 17.41 1.24 -11.85
CA ALA A 40 18.21 0.18 -12.46
C ALA A 40 18.27 -1.07 -11.56
N ARG A 41 18.44 -0.88 -10.24
CA ARG A 41 18.48 -1.98 -9.28
C ARG A 41 17.14 -2.70 -9.17
N ALA A 42 16.04 -1.95 -9.17
CA ALA A 42 14.69 -2.55 -9.14
C ALA A 42 14.41 -3.36 -10.43
N ALA A 43 14.88 -2.89 -11.58
CA ALA A 43 14.73 -3.61 -12.85
C ALA A 43 15.59 -4.89 -12.93
N ALA A 44 16.72 -4.95 -12.23
CA ALA A 44 17.65 -6.08 -12.26
C ALA A 44 17.21 -7.30 -11.44
N GLY A 45 16.22 -7.16 -10.56
CA GLY A 45 15.79 -8.28 -9.72
C GLY A 45 14.51 -8.03 -8.93
N ALA A 46 13.99 -9.10 -8.35
CA ALA A 46 12.81 -9.00 -7.52
C ALA A 46 13.14 -8.33 -6.18
N VAL A 47 12.33 -7.36 -5.79
CA VAL A 47 12.40 -6.62 -4.53
C VAL A 47 11.07 -6.80 -3.81
N ASP A 48 11.11 -7.05 -2.50
CA ASP A 48 9.88 -7.22 -1.71
C ASP A 48 9.38 -5.88 -1.14
N LEU A 49 10.32 -4.97 -0.83
CA LEU A 49 10.02 -3.63 -0.30
C LEU A 49 11.07 -2.61 -0.77
N ILE A 50 10.62 -1.43 -1.13
CA ILE A 50 11.46 -0.29 -1.48
C ILE A 50 11.25 0.82 -0.44
N LEU A 51 12.35 1.32 0.13
CA LEU A 51 12.40 2.57 0.90
C LEU A 51 12.97 3.63 -0.04
N LEU A 52 12.20 4.66 -0.31
CA LEU A 52 12.54 5.70 -1.28
C LEU A 52 12.58 7.07 -0.63
N ASP A 53 13.75 7.69 -0.60
CA ASP A 53 13.84 9.13 -0.31
C ASP A 53 13.28 9.96 -1.46
N LEU A 54 12.59 11.04 -1.14
CA LEU A 54 12.10 12.00 -2.12
C LEU A 54 13.11 13.09 -2.44
N GLY A 55 14.15 13.27 -1.63
CA GLY A 55 15.17 14.32 -1.76
C GLY A 55 16.38 13.90 -2.61
N LEU A 56 16.20 13.10 -3.64
CA LEU A 56 17.29 12.56 -4.46
C LEU A 56 17.98 13.64 -5.30
N PRO A 57 19.32 13.50 -5.56
CA PRO A 57 20.09 14.55 -6.22
C PRO A 57 19.94 14.59 -7.75
N ASP A 58 19.44 13.51 -8.36
CA ASP A 58 19.44 13.31 -9.81
C ASP A 58 18.04 13.33 -10.45
N LEU A 59 17.03 12.89 -9.73
CA LEU A 59 15.65 12.78 -10.22
C LEU A 59 14.66 13.25 -9.17
N ASP A 60 13.51 13.74 -9.62
CA ASP A 60 12.37 13.99 -8.74
C ASP A 60 11.89 12.68 -8.10
N GLY A 61 11.87 12.61 -6.77
CA GLY A 61 11.54 11.38 -6.04
C GLY A 61 10.11 10.90 -6.28
N VAL A 62 9.16 11.81 -6.58
CA VAL A 62 7.78 11.44 -6.94
C VAL A 62 7.75 10.76 -8.31
N GLU A 63 8.57 11.22 -9.25
CA GLU A 63 8.69 10.59 -10.57
C GLU A 63 9.37 9.23 -10.46
N VAL A 64 10.42 9.10 -9.65
CA VAL A 64 11.05 7.81 -9.32
C VAL A 64 10.01 6.84 -8.73
N CYS A 65 9.15 7.33 -7.82
CA CYS A 65 8.05 6.55 -7.23
C CYS A 65 7.11 5.98 -8.31
N ARG A 66 6.68 6.81 -9.28
CA ARG A 66 5.81 6.38 -10.39
C ARG A 66 6.46 5.29 -11.24
N GLN A 67 7.73 5.48 -11.61
CA GLN A 67 8.48 4.53 -12.43
C GLN A 67 8.73 3.22 -11.70
N LEU A 68 9.09 3.27 -10.40
CA LEU A 68 9.21 2.08 -9.55
C LEU A 68 7.89 1.32 -9.46
N ARG A 69 6.77 2.01 -9.26
CA ARG A 69 5.45 1.39 -9.21
C ARG A 69 5.08 0.73 -10.55
N ALA A 70 5.39 1.35 -11.66
CA ALA A 70 5.12 0.80 -12.98
C ALA A 70 5.94 -0.48 -13.26
N SER A 71 7.22 -0.50 -12.85
CA SER A 71 8.12 -1.64 -13.06
C SER A 71 7.95 -2.75 -12.01
N GLN A 72 7.51 -2.41 -10.80
CA GLN A 72 7.37 -3.32 -9.65
C GLN A 72 5.97 -3.23 -9.02
N PRO A 73 4.89 -3.61 -9.73
CA PRO A 73 3.51 -3.40 -9.28
C PRO A 73 3.17 -4.14 -7.97
N GLY A 74 3.81 -5.27 -7.69
CA GLY A 74 3.59 -6.09 -6.49
C GLY A 74 4.56 -5.80 -5.33
N CYS A 75 5.50 -4.87 -5.50
CA CYS A 75 6.43 -4.48 -4.45
C CYS A 75 5.78 -3.46 -3.50
N VAL A 76 6.06 -3.56 -2.21
CA VAL A 76 5.68 -2.50 -1.26
C VAL A 76 6.63 -1.32 -1.41
N LEU A 77 6.09 -0.10 -1.57
CA LEU A 77 6.85 1.12 -1.73
C LEU A 77 6.54 2.09 -0.59
N VAL A 78 7.55 2.39 0.24
CA VAL A 78 7.44 3.31 1.37
C VAL A 78 8.34 4.51 1.12
N MET A 79 7.76 5.70 1.16
CA MET A 79 8.52 6.94 0.99
C MET A 79 9.14 7.37 2.32
N LEU A 80 10.38 7.86 2.24
CA LEU A 80 11.06 8.60 3.30
C LEU A 80 11.02 10.07 2.92
N THR A 81 10.45 10.93 3.75
CA THR A 81 10.27 12.33 3.38
C THR A 81 10.60 13.27 4.54
N ALA A 82 11.34 14.33 4.26
CA ALA A 82 11.51 15.46 5.19
C ALA A 82 10.27 16.37 5.20
N ARG A 83 9.38 16.21 4.21
CA ARG A 83 8.19 17.03 4.02
C ARG A 83 7.02 16.46 4.81
N SER A 84 6.63 17.16 5.86
CA SER A 84 5.46 16.83 6.67
C SER A 84 4.17 17.49 6.17
N ALA A 85 4.24 18.31 5.10
CA ALA A 85 3.08 18.95 4.54
C ALA A 85 2.12 17.89 3.97
N GLU A 86 0.86 17.97 4.35
CA GLU A 86 -0.18 16.98 3.93
C GLU A 86 -0.25 16.81 2.40
N MET A 87 -0.03 17.89 1.65
CA MET A 87 -0.08 17.85 0.20
C MET A 87 1.03 16.99 -0.41
N ASP A 88 2.25 17.06 0.11
CA ASP A 88 3.39 16.28 -0.39
C ASP A 88 3.17 14.77 -0.13
N VAL A 89 2.59 14.44 1.01
CA VAL A 89 2.22 13.05 1.35
C VAL A 89 1.16 12.51 0.37
N VAL A 90 0.11 13.29 0.09
CA VAL A 90 -0.94 12.88 -0.85
C VAL A 90 -0.37 12.66 -2.24
N VAL A 91 0.46 13.59 -2.74
CA VAL A 91 1.11 13.48 -4.06
C VAL A 91 1.93 12.20 -4.18
N GLY A 92 2.72 11.88 -3.16
CA GLY A 92 3.52 10.66 -3.17
C GLY A 92 2.69 9.37 -3.13
N LEU A 93 1.66 9.32 -2.29
CA LEU A 93 0.75 8.18 -2.23
C LEU A 93 -0.01 7.99 -3.57
N GLU A 94 -0.48 9.09 -4.20
CA GLU A 94 -1.08 9.04 -5.52
C GLU A 94 -0.10 8.59 -6.60
N ALA A 95 1.18 9.00 -6.48
CA ALA A 95 2.23 8.57 -7.39
C ALA A 95 2.52 7.06 -7.33
N GLY A 96 2.12 6.39 -6.27
CA GLY A 96 2.25 4.93 -6.22
C GLY A 96 2.78 4.35 -4.91
N ALA A 97 3.13 5.17 -3.94
CA ALA A 97 3.55 4.66 -2.64
C ALA A 97 2.40 3.99 -1.89
N ASP A 98 2.74 2.98 -1.11
CA ASP A 98 1.81 2.28 -0.21
C ASP A 98 1.77 2.94 1.17
N ASP A 99 2.86 3.62 1.54
CA ASP A 99 3.03 4.25 2.84
C ASP A 99 4.10 5.34 2.79
N TYR A 100 4.24 6.11 3.89
CA TYR A 100 5.30 7.10 4.06
C TYR A 100 5.80 7.16 5.50
N LEU A 101 7.05 7.58 5.67
CA LEU A 101 7.69 7.87 6.95
C LEU A 101 8.32 9.25 6.91
N VAL A 102 8.08 10.03 7.96
CA VAL A 102 8.66 11.38 8.08
C VAL A 102 10.05 11.30 8.72
N LYS A 103 11.04 11.95 8.10
CA LYS A 103 12.39 12.11 8.67
C LYS A 103 12.36 13.13 9.82
N PRO A 104 13.07 12.88 10.93
CA PRO A 104 14.00 11.78 11.19
C PRO A 104 13.28 10.47 11.47
N VAL A 105 13.67 9.41 10.75
CA VAL A 105 13.01 8.09 10.82
C VAL A 105 13.33 7.41 12.14
N ARG A 106 12.31 7.06 12.90
CA ARG A 106 12.46 6.24 14.11
C ARG A 106 12.61 4.77 13.72
N LEU A 107 13.76 4.15 14.03
CA LEU A 107 14.04 2.78 13.63
C LEU A 107 12.98 1.78 14.11
N ALA A 108 12.47 1.93 15.34
CA ALA A 108 11.41 1.08 15.86
C ALA A 108 10.13 1.15 15.02
N GLU A 109 9.73 2.36 14.60
CA GLU A 109 8.59 2.58 13.72
C GLU A 109 8.84 1.98 12.34
N LEU A 110 10.02 2.22 11.73
CA LEU A 110 10.41 1.64 10.46
C LEU A 110 10.27 0.12 10.48
N HIS A 111 10.85 -0.55 11.48
CA HIS A 111 10.78 -2.00 11.58
C HIS A 111 9.37 -2.53 11.81
N ALA A 112 8.55 -1.85 12.60
CA ALA A 112 7.15 -2.21 12.80
C ALA A 112 6.40 -2.17 11.46
N ARG A 113 6.55 -1.07 10.70
CA ARG A 113 5.91 -0.90 9.38
C ARG A 113 6.41 -1.92 8.35
N ILE A 114 7.73 -2.15 8.26
CA ILE A 114 8.27 -3.16 7.34
C ILE A 114 7.71 -4.55 7.65
N ARG A 115 7.66 -4.94 8.93
CA ARG A 115 7.05 -6.23 9.32
C ARG A 115 5.57 -6.30 8.95
N ALA A 116 4.81 -5.23 9.18
CA ALA A 116 3.41 -5.17 8.80
C ALA A 116 3.21 -5.27 7.29
N HIS A 117 4.06 -4.58 6.50
CA HIS A 117 4.00 -4.60 5.06
C HIS A 117 4.44 -5.95 4.45
N LEU A 118 5.46 -6.59 4.99
CA LEU A 118 5.98 -7.88 4.50
C LEU A 118 5.23 -9.09 5.05
N ARG A 119 4.29 -8.91 5.97
CA ARG A 119 3.41 -9.96 6.46
C ARG A 119 2.44 -10.38 5.35
N ARG A 120 2.89 -11.28 4.46
CA ARG A 120 2.07 -11.83 3.37
C ARG A 120 0.95 -12.71 3.93
N GLY A 121 -0.26 -12.36 3.63
CA GLY A 121 -1.46 -13.07 4.09
C GLY A 121 -1.95 -12.50 5.41
N GLY A 122 -2.98 -11.66 5.33
CA GLY A 122 -3.56 -10.93 6.45
C GLY A 122 -3.68 -11.74 7.73
N ALA A 123 -2.92 -11.39 8.73
CA ALA A 123 -3.04 -11.90 10.10
C ALA A 123 -4.33 -11.41 10.77
N GLY A 124 -5.40 -11.25 10.03
CA GLY A 124 -6.75 -10.94 10.44
C GLY A 124 -7.79 -11.63 9.55
N ALA A 125 -7.35 -12.42 8.57
CA ALA A 125 -8.26 -13.13 7.69
C ALA A 125 -8.78 -14.44 8.32
N THR A 126 -9.44 -14.34 9.47
CA THR A 126 -10.35 -15.38 9.92
C THR A 126 -11.57 -15.37 9.00
N GLY A 127 -11.63 -16.29 8.04
CA GLY A 127 -12.73 -16.35 7.08
C GLY A 127 -12.36 -17.14 5.82
N PRO A 128 -13.30 -17.33 4.90
CA PRO A 128 -13.06 -18.08 3.69
C PRO A 128 -11.94 -17.45 2.85
N ALA A 129 -11.12 -18.31 2.21
CA ALA A 129 -10.03 -17.88 1.36
C ALA A 129 -10.52 -17.09 0.14
N VAL A 130 -11.76 -17.30 -0.27
CA VAL A 130 -12.43 -16.58 -1.37
C VAL A 130 -13.65 -15.86 -0.82
N ARG A 131 -13.76 -14.57 -1.07
CA ARG A 131 -14.86 -13.71 -0.61
C ARG A 131 -15.55 -13.12 -1.84
N ALA A 132 -16.86 -13.25 -1.91
CA ALA A 132 -17.66 -12.71 -3.00
C ALA A 132 -18.66 -11.68 -2.45
N VAL A 133 -18.71 -10.50 -3.07
CA VAL A 133 -19.67 -9.44 -2.77
C VAL A 133 -20.24 -8.93 -4.09
N GLY A 134 -21.42 -9.40 -4.46
CA GLY A 134 -21.94 -9.21 -5.82
C GLY A 134 -21.02 -9.81 -6.87
N ASP A 135 -20.64 -9.03 -7.86
CA ASP A 135 -19.71 -9.43 -8.93
C ASP A 135 -18.23 -9.13 -8.61
N LEU A 136 -17.91 -8.75 -7.38
CA LEU A 136 -16.54 -8.68 -6.87
C LEU A 136 -16.18 -10.02 -6.23
N VAL A 137 -15.02 -10.57 -6.61
CA VAL A 137 -14.43 -11.76 -5.97
C VAL A 137 -13.00 -11.44 -5.53
N VAL A 138 -12.71 -11.67 -4.24
CA VAL A 138 -11.38 -11.50 -3.64
C VAL A 138 -10.86 -12.87 -3.22
N ASP A 139 -9.89 -13.40 -3.94
CA ASP A 139 -9.16 -14.63 -3.58
C ASP A 139 -7.93 -14.25 -2.74
N VAL A 140 -8.08 -14.36 -1.43
CA VAL A 140 -7.04 -13.99 -0.47
C VAL A 140 -5.84 -14.93 -0.57
N ALA A 141 -6.08 -16.21 -0.83
CA ALA A 141 -5.01 -17.20 -0.91
C ALA A 141 -4.14 -17.01 -2.16
N ARG A 142 -4.75 -16.62 -3.29
CA ARG A 142 -4.04 -16.36 -4.54
C ARG A 142 -3.65 -14.90 -4.73
N HIS A 143 -4.01 -14.04 -3.77
CA HIS A 143 -3.78 -12.58 -3.83
C HIS A 143 -4.34 -11.96 -5.14
N ARG A 144 -5.56 -12.35 -5.50
CA ARG A 144 -6.19 -12.00 -6.77
C ARG A 144 -7.57 -11.40 -6.56
N VAL A 145 -7.91 -10.39 -7.36
CA VAL A 145 -9.23 -9.76 -7.37
C VAL A 145 -9.81 -9.81 -8.77
N THR A 146 -11.10 -10.11 -8.87
CA THR A 146 -11.86 -9.98 -10.12
C THR A 146 -13.11 -9.16 -9.90
N VAL A 147 -13.47 -8.33 -10.88
CA VAL A 147 -14.69 -7.53 -10.92
C VAL A 147 -15.42 -7.82 -12.22
N ALA A 148 -16.67 -8.23 -12.14
CA ALA A 148 -17.49 -8.61 -13.30
C ALA A 148 -16.79 -9.63 -14.23
N GLY A 149 -15.98 -10.52 -13.64
CA GLY A 149 -15.20 -11.55 -14.33
C GLY A 149 -13.87 -11.07 -14.95
N GLY A 150 -13.58 -9.77 -14.93
CA GLY A 150 -12.29 -9.20 -15.32
C GLY A 150 -11.33 -9.11 -14.14
N GLU A 151 -10.02 -9.35 -14.37
CA GLU A 151 -9.00 -9.20 -13.33
C GLU A 151 -8.78 -7.73 -13.00
N LEU A 152 -8.71 -7.42 -11.70
CA LEU A 152 -8.46 -6.09 -11.18
C LEU A 152 -7.07 -6.05 -10.52
N HIS A 153 -6.15 -5.30 -11.10
CA HIS A 153 -4.80 -5.17 -10.56
C HIS A 153 -4.75 -4.12 -9.45
N LEU A 154 -4.43 -4.60 -8.24
CA LEU A 154 -4.33 -3.77 -7.04
C LEU A 154 -2.90 -3.71 -6.55
N ARG A 155 -2.53 -2.58 -5.94
CA ARG A 155 -1.30 -2.44 -5.15
C ARG A 155 -1.43 -3.30 -3.87
N PRO A 156 -0.32 -3.68 -3.22
CA PRO A 156 -0.39 -4.50 -2.01
C PRO A 156 -1.37 -3.98 -0.96
N LYS A 157 -1.31 -2.69 -0.62
CA LYS A 157 -2.20 -2.11 0.40
C LYS A 157 -3.62 -1.85 -0.06
N GLU A 158 -3.85 -1.64 -1.35
CA GLU A 158 -5.20 -1.63 -1.92
C GLU A 158 -5.84 -3.03 -1.81
N PHE A 159 -5.07 -4.09 -2.08
CA PHE A 159 -5.55 -5.46 -1.93
C PHE A 159 -5.90 -5.77 -0.47
N ASP A 160 -4.98 -5.49 0.48
CA ASP A 160 -5.20 -5.73 1.90
C ASP A 160 -6.45 -4.99 2.41
N LEU A 161 -6.62 -3.73 2.02
CA LEU A 161 -7.77 -2.90 2.40
C LEU A 161 -9.08 -3.46 1.82
N LEU A 162 -9.10 -3.80 0.54
CA LEU A 162 -10.28 -4.38 -0.10
C LEU A 162 -10.62 -5.75 0.51
N ALA A 163 -9.61 -6.58 0.75
CA ALA A 163 -9.79 -7.88 1.40
C ALA A 163 -10.35 -7.72 2.82
N ARG A 164 -9.89 -6.70 3.58
CA ARG A 164 -10.42 -6.41 4.92
C ARG A 164 -11.89 -5.98 4.87
N LEU A 165 -12.24 -5.07 3.97
CA LEU A 165 -13.62 -4.61 3.80
C LEU A 165 -14.55 -5.74 3.30
N ALA A 166 -14.08 -6.57 2.37
CA ALA A 166 -14.84 -7.71 1.83
C ALA A 166 -14.98 -8.89 2.83
N ALA A 167 -14.25 -8.88 3.94
CA ALA A 167 -14.42 -9.87 5.00
C ALA A 167 -15.75 -9.70 5.77
N GLN A 168 -16.22 -8.48 5.86
CA GLN A 168 -17.44 -8.11 6.57
C GLN A 168 -18.21 -7.06 5.76
N PRO A 169 -18.83 -7.45 4.63
CA PRO A 169 -19.66 -6.53 3.85
C PRO A 169 -20.78 -5.95 4.73
N GLU A 170 -21.24 -4.75 4.39
CA GLU A 170 -22.30 -4.02 5.10
C GLU A 170 -21.92 -3.56 6.52
N VAL A 171 -20.75 -3.96 7.05
CA VAL A 171 -20.26 -3.51 8.35
C VAL A 171 -19.40 -2.27 8.21
N ALA A 172 -19.69 -1.24 9.00
CA ALA A 172 -18.87 -0.03 9.08
C ALA A 172 -17.62 -0.29 9.94
N HIS A 173 -16.45 0.03 9.38
CA HIS A 173 -15.18 -0.05 10.09
C HIS A 173 -14.66 1.35 10.37
N SER A 174 -14.15 1.59 11.58
CA SER A 174 -13.55 2.87 11.92
C SER A 174 -12.23 3.08 11.15
N ARG A 175 -11.82 4.34 11.02
CA ARG A 175 -10.56 4.69 10.37
C ARG A 175 -9.37 4.07 11.11
N GLU A 176 -9.38 4.17 12.43
CA GLU A 176 -8.35 3.62 13.32
C GLU A 176 -8.26 2.11 13.17
N GLN A 177 -9.40 1.42 13.13
CA GLN A 177 -9.47 -0.02 12.95
C GLN A 177 -8.89 -0.44 11.58
N LEU A 178 -9.24 0.26 10.49
CA LEU A 178 -8.70 -0.04 9.16
C LEU A 178 -7.19 0.23 9.08
N MET A 179 -6.71 1.30 9.73
CA MET A 179 -5.28 1.58 9.80
C MET A 179 -4.53 0.50 10.58
N ALA A 180 -5.07 0.08 11.74
CA ALA A 180 -4.46 -0.98 12.53
C ALA A 180 -4.44 -2.32 11.80
N ASP A 181 -5.53 -2.70 11.15
CA ASP A 181 -5.68 -3.99 10.47
C ASP A 181 -4.82 -4.10 9.19
N VAL A 182 -4.64 -2.99 8.45
CA VAL A 182 -4.03 -2.99 7.13
C VAL A 182 -2.59 -2.47 7.13
N TRP A 183 -2.27 -1.45 7.94
CA TRP A 183 -0.92 -0.86 8.01
C TRP A 183 -0.15 -1.32 9.23
N ASP A 184 -0.57 -0.93 10.42
CA ASP A 184 0.08 -1.35 11.68
C ASP A 184 -0.84 -1.05 12.87
N GLU A 185 -0.91 -1.96 13.86
CA GLU A 185 -1.68 -1.76 15.10
C GLU A 185 -1.20 -0.55 15.93
N ASN A 186 0.07 -0.18 15.77
CA ASN A 186 0.69 0.99 16.40
C ASN A 186 0.87 2.15 15.40
N TRP A 187 -0.13 2.38 14.54
CA TRP A 187 -0.07 3.48 13.59
C TRP A 187 -0.11 4.84 14.30
N PHE A 188 0.94 5.65 14.14
CA PHE A 188 1.06 7.00 14.71
C PHE A 188 0.98 8.12 13.66
N GLY A 189 0.72 7.79 12.39
CA GLY A 189 0.67 8.75 11.30
C GLY A 189 -0.74 9.27 11.01
N SER A 190 -0.85 10.16 10.02
CA SER A 190 -2.14 10.65 9.52
C SER A 190 -2.94 9.54 8.85
N THR A 191 -4.26 9.56 9.03
CA THR A 191 -5.18 8.65 8.34
C THR A 191 -5.39 9.03 6.86
N LYS A 192 -4.69 10.04 6.34
CA LYS A 192 -4.72 10.43 4.92
C LYS A 192 -4.30 9.29 4.00
N THR A 193 -3.35 8.46 4.44
CA THR A 193 -2.97 7.23 3.72
C THR A 193 -4.19 6.38 3.39
N LEU A 194 -5.08 6.16 4.35
CA LEU A 194 -6.32 5.41 4.15
C LEU A 194 -7.22 6.08 3.11
N ASP A 195 -7.38 7.41 3.20
CA ASP A 195 -8.28 8.16 2.30
C ASP A 195 -7.80 8.07 0.83
N VAL A 196 -6.50 8.19 0.59
CA VAL A 196 -5.91 8.05 -0.76
C VAL A 196 -6.12 6.63 -1.31
N HIS A 197 -5.90 5.61 -0.51
CA HIS A 197 -6.11 4.22 -0.94
C HIS A 197 -7.60 3.91 -1.19
N VAL A 198 -8.51 4.44 -0.37
CA VAL A 198 -9.96 4.34 -0.61
C VAL A 198 -10.34 5.02 -1.92
N ALA A 199 -9.82 6.23 -2.19
CA ALA A 199 -10.09 6.94 -3.45
C ALA A 199 -9.60 6.13 -4.67
N ALA A 200 -8.39 5.57 -4.59
CA ALA A 200 -7.83 4.72 -5.64
C ALA A 200 -8.68 3.45 -5.86
N LEU A 201 -9.09 2.77 -4.79
CA LEU A 201 -9.96 1.60 -4.88
C LEU A 201 -11.32 1.92 -5.50
N ARG A 202 -11.96 3.02 -5.10
CA ARG A 202 -13.23 3.46 -5.69
C ARG A 202 -13.11 3.63 -7.19
N ARG A 203 -12.08 4.33 -7.65
CA ARG A 203 -11.82 4.52 -9.09
C ARG A 203 -11.65 3.17 -9.79
N LYS A 204 -10.80 2.28 -9.28
CA LYS A 204 -10.55 0.97 -9.90
C LYS A 204 -11.78 0.07 -9.93
N LEU A 205 -12.59 0.05 -8.88
CA LEU A 205 -13.85 -0.69 -8.86
C LEU A 205 -14.83 -0.15 -9.91
N GLN A 206 -14.91 1.18 -10.09
CA GLN A 206 -15.72 1.80 -11.11
C GLN A 206 -15.23 1.49 -12.52
N GLU A 207 -13.92 1.55 -12.77
CA GLU A 207 -13.29 1.18 -14.05
C GLU A 207 -13.54 -0.30 -14.42
N GLY A 208 -13.58 -1.19 -13.42
CA GLY A 208 -13.92 -2.62 -13.60
C GLY A 208 -15.41 -2.88 -13.74
N ALA A 209 -16.27 -1.92 -13.44
CA ALA A 209 -17.71 -2.10 -13.50
C ALA A 209 -18.20 -2.24 -14.95
N ARG A 210 -19.23 -3.06 -15.16
CA ARG A 210 -19.87 -3.29 -16.46
C ARG A 210 -21.39 -3.13 -16.33
N PRO A 211 -22.08 -2.68 -17.37
CA PRO A 211 -23.55 -2.57 -17.36
C PRO A 211 -24.20 -3.91 -16.94
N GLY A 212 -25.20 -3.84 -16.08
CA GLY A 212 -25.93 -4.99 -15.57
C GLY A 212 -25.18 -5.85 -14.54
N ARG A 213 -24.00 -5.42 -14.09
CA ARG A 213 -23.22 -6.09 -13.04
C ARG A 213 -23.36 -5.39 -11.69
N ARG A 214 -23.40 -6.18 -10.62
CA ARG A 214 -23.56 -5.71 -9.25
C ARG A 214 -22.19 -5.56 -8.59
N VAL A 215 -21.50 -4.47 -8.92
CA VAL A 215 -20.19 -4.17 -8.33
C VAL A 215 -20.41 -3.41 -7.02
N PRO A 216 -19.82 -3.86 -5.89
CA PRO A 216 -19.97 -3.16 -4.62
C PRO A 216 -19.23 -1.81 -4.62
N GLN A 217 -19.66 -0.93 -3.72
CA GLN A 217 -19.09 0.39 -3.53
C GLN A 217 -18.49 0.53 -2.14
N ILE A 218 -17.42 1.28 -2.03
CA ILE A 218 -16.87 1.68 -0.73
C ILE A 218 -17.54 2.99 -0.33
N VAL A 219 -18.40 2.96 0.69
CA VAL A 219 -19.16 4.11 1.16
C VAL A 219 -18.49 4.73 2.37
N THR A 220 -18.50 6.06 2.44
CA THR A 220 -18.05 6.80 3.63
C THR A 220 -19.17 6.85 4.66
N VAL A 221 -18.91 6.32 5.86
CA VAL A 221 -19.77 6.48 7.02
C VAL A 221 -19.30 7.71 7.79
N ARG A 222 -20.02 8.82 7.67
CA ARG A 222 -19.62 10.12 8.23
C ARG A 222 -19.31 10.01 9.73
N GLY A 223 -18.19 10.60 10.15
CA GLY A 223 -17.74 10.59 11.55
C GLY A 223 -17.23 9.22 12.05
N HIS A 224 -17.19 8.18 11.20
CA HIS A 224 -16.77 6.84 11.59
C HIS A 224 -15.64 6.30 10.69
N GLY A 225 -15.94 6.02 9.42
CA GLY A 225 -14.95 5.41 8.53
C GLY A 225 -15.54 4.92 7.22
N TYR A 226 -15.35 3.65 6.88
CA TYR A 226 -15.74 3.09 5.59
C TYR A 226 -16.46 1.76 5.70
N ARG A 227 -17.29 1.47 4.69
CA ARG A 227 -18.05 0.24 4.54
C ARG A 227 -18.04 -0.19 3.07
N LEU A 228 -17.94 -1.49 2.80
CA LEU A 228 -18.19 -2.05 1.48
C LEU A 228 -19.64 -2.51 1.42
N GLU A 229 -20.42 -2.00 0.46
CA GLU A 229 -21.81 -2.37 0.30
C GLU A 229 -22.19 -2.59 -1.16
N LEU A 230 -23.19 -3.43 -1.41
CA LEU A 230 -23.80 -3.51 -2.72
C LEU A 230 -24.72 -2.31 -2.90
N ALA A 231 -24.54 -1.56 -4.01
CA ALA A 231 -25.52 -0.56 -4.39
C ALA A 231 -26.90 -1.21 -4.43
N ALA A 232 -27.88 -0.55 -3.79
CA ALA A 232 -29.26 -0.96 -3.91
C ALA A 232 -29.60 -1.07 -5.41
N SER A 233 -30.15 -2.21 -5.82
CA SER A 233 -30.69 -2.30 -7.17
C SER A 233 -31.77 -1.22 -7.30
N ASP A 234 -31.53 -0.21 -8.15
CA ASP A 234 -32.61 0.67 -8.58
C ASP A 234 -33.70 -0.22 -9.16
N GLY A 235 -34.70 -0.52 -8.33
CA GLY A 235 -35.90 -1.23 -8.74
C GLY A 235 -36.61 -0.38 -9.78
N ARG A 236 -36.49 -0.75 -11.03
CA ARG A 236 -37.46 -0.41 -12.06
C ARG A 236 -38.35 -1.60 -12.31
#